data_d2f8e9405522e444ab61f817b64554d4
#
_entry.id   d2f8e9405522e444ab61f817b64554d4
#
_cell.length_a   1.000
_cell.length_b   1.000
_cell.length_c   1.000
_cell.angle_alpha   90.00
_cell.angle_beta   90.00
_cell.angle_gamma   90.00
#
_symmetry.space_group_name_H-M   'P 1'
#
loop_
_entity.id
_entity.type
_entity.pdbx_description
1 polymer ?
#
loop_
_entity_poly.entity_id
_entity_poly.type
_entity_poly.pdbx_seq_one_letter_code
_entity_poly.pdbx_strand_id
1 'polypeptide(L)'
;RDFTVIPQHSPVLDYAPMTPGVPVTLDGLCVAAFPVNHAKAAPGVVLWEDGGARNIAYTGDTGPSDAIWRYLDSLPFTLSRLITEASFPSSMQALAEASKHLTPKLLHAELDKLAARPEILIYHMKAPFAAQIRQELETELAGRAYRLLRENDVITI
;
A
#
# COMPACT_ATOMS: atom_id res chain seq x y z
N ARG A 1 -3.34 -13.53 -24.59
CA ARG A 1 -2.39 -12.85 -25.51
C ARG A 1 -1.22 -12.38 -24.66
N ASP A 2 -0.04 -12.79 -25.06
CA ASP A 2 1.19 -12.32 -24.43
C ASP A 2 1.53 -10.93 -24.99
N PHE A 3 1.39 -9.90 -24.16
CA PHE A 3 1.67 -8.51 -24.53
C PHE A 3 3.16 -8.13 -24.38
N THR A 4 4.00 -9.10 -23.99
CA THR A 4 5.43 -8.86 -23.76
C THR A 4 6.26 -8.93 -25.04
N VAL A 5 5.68 -9.38 -26.15
CA VAL A 5 6.37 -9.58 -27.41
C VAL A 5 5.62 -8.87 -28.55
N ILE A 6 6.31 -7.99 -29.29
CA ILE A 6 5.81 -7.47 -30.56
C ILE A 6 6.12 -8.47 -31.69
N PRO A 7 5.40 -8.43 -32.86
CA PRO A 7 5.56 -9.39 -33.95
C PRO A 7 6.97 -9.51 -34.57
N GLN A 8 7.95 -8.77 -34.08
CA GLN A 8 9.33 -8.73 -34.60
C GLN A 8 10.38 -9.35 -33.64
N HIS A 9 9.95 -10.21 -32.72
CA HIS A 9 10.82 -11.09 -31.92
C HIS A 9 11.68 -10.47 -30.81
N SER A 10 11.48 -9.22 -30.43
CA SER A 10 12.13 -8.66 -29.23
C SER A 10 11.08 -8.47 -28.12
N PRO A 11 11.37 -8.89 -26.89
CA PRO A 11 10.50 -8.58 -25.76
C PRO A 11 10.44 -7.06 -25.55
N VAL A 12 9.23 -6.53 -25.32
CA VAL A 12 9.00 -5.11 -24.99
C VAL A 12 9.22 -4.87 -23.53
N LEU A 13 9.01 -5.91 -22.72
CA LEU A 13 9.20 -5.89 -21.26
C LEU A 13 10.13 -7.03 -20.88
N ASP A 14 11.10 -6.72 -20.04
CA ASP A 14 11.94 -7.70 -19.39
C ASP A 14 11.45 -7.90 -17.95
N TYR A 15 11.19 -9.15 -17.57
CA TYR A 15 10.68 -9.51 -16.25
C TYR A 15 11.80 -10.04 -15.37
N ALA A 16 12.11 -9.32 -14.30
CA ALA A 16 13.01 -9.79 -13.25
C ALA A 16 12.18 -10.19 -12.01
N PRO A 17 12.22 -11.45 -11.58
CA PRO A 17 11.52 -11.86 -10.37
C PRO A 17 12.15 -11.21 -9.13
N MET A 18 11.30 -10.70 -8.22
CA MET A 18 11.72 -10.19 -6.92
C MET A 18 11.46 -11.24 -5.84
N THR A 19 12.45 -11.49 -5.00
CA THR A 19 12.26 -12.29 -3.78
C THR A 19 11.69 -11.40 -2.67
N PRO A 20 10.56 -11.73 -2.06
CA PRO A 20 10.01 -10.95 -0.96
C PRO A 20 11.03 -10.72 0.15
N GLY A 21 11.13 -9.49 0.64
CA GLY A 21 12.07 -9.07 1.67
C GLY A 21 13.51 -8.84 1.20
N VAL A 22 13.84 -9.16 -0.06
CA VAL A 22 15.18 -8.93 -0.63
C VAL A 22 15.13 -7.65 -1.49
N PRO A 23 15.87 -6.58 -1.10
CA PRO A 23 15.89 -5.36 -1.89
C PRO A 23 16.62 -5.54 -3.22
N VAL A 24 16.13 -4.83 -4.24
CA VAL A 24 16.83 -4.61 -5.51
C VAL A 24 17.05 -3.12 -5.70
N THR A 25 18.12 -2.74 -6.38
CA THR A 25 18.41 -1.33 -6.69
C THR A 25 18.10 -1.06 -8.16
N LEU A 26 17.29 -0.03 -8.42
CA LEU A 26 16.89 0.45 -9.74
C LEU A 26 17.20 1.95 -9.80
N ASP A 27 18.17 2.34 -10.61
CA ASP A 27 18.57 3.76 -10.84
C ASP A 27 18.80 4.56 -9.54
N GLY A 28 19.44 3.95 -8.54
CA GLY A 28 19.73 4.56 -7.24
C GLY A 28 18.58 4.50 -6.24
N LEU A 29 17.44 3.95 -6.61
CA LEU A 29 16.29 3.71 -5.75
C LEU A 29 16.28 2.24 -5.32
N CYS A 30 16.20 1.98 -4.03
CA CYS A 30 16.01 0.64 -3.50
C CYS A 30 14.52 0.30 -3.49
N VAL A 31 14.20 -0.93 -3.87
CA VAL A 31 12.83 -1.46 -3.94
C VAL A 31 12.79 -2.84 -3.30
N ALA A 32 11.85 -3.09 -2.41
CA ALA A 32 11.60 -4.42 -1.87
C ALA A 32 10.11 -4.75 -1.86
N ALA A 33 9.79 -6.01 -2.14
CA ALA A 33 8.43 -6.53 -2.07
C ALA A 33 8.17 -7.15 -0.69
N PHE A 34 6.94 -7.02 -0.18
CA PHE A 34 6.50 -7.66 1.06
C PHE A 34 5.12 -8.28 0.92
N PRO A 35 4.79 -9.32 1.72
CA PRO A 35 3.51 -10.01 1.63
C PRO A 35 2.36 -9.13 2.13
N VAL A 36 1.21 -9.20 1.46
CA VAL A 36 -0.05 -8.58 1.87
C VAL A 36 -1.16 -9.63 1.94
N ASN A 37 -2.27 -9.32 2.61
CA ASN A 37 -3.42 -10.22 2.71
C ASN A 37 -4.46 -9.91 1.63
N HIS A 38 -4.21 -10.38 0.41
CA HIS A 38 -5.18 -10.21 -0.67
C HIS A 38 -5.50 -11.54 -1.37
N ALA A 39 -6.64 -11.58 -2.10
CA ALA A 39 -7.10 -12.79 -2.79
C ALA A 39 -6.22 -13.19 -3.97
N LYS A 40 -5.62 -12.21 -4.64
CA LYS A 40 -4.63 -12.43 -5.71
C LYS A 40 -3.24 -12.25 -5.13
N ALA A 41 -2.29 -13.04 -5.59
CA ALA A 41 -0.88 -12.90 -5.24
C ALA A 41 -0.35 -11.56 -5.79
N ALA A 42 -0.47 -10.51 -5.00
CA ALA A 42 0.09 -9.20 -5.29
C ALA A 42 0.90 -8.77 -4.05
N PRO A 43 2.18 -8.42 -4.17
CA PRO A 43 2.95 -7.92 -3.05
C PRO A 43 2.65 -6.45 -2.78
N GLY A 44 2.85 -6.02 -1.54
CA GLY A 44 3.15 -4.63 -1.24
C GLY A 44 4.58 -4.31 -1.66
N VAL A 45 4.89 -3.03 -1.82
CA VAL A 45 6.22 -2.57 -2.24
C VAL A 45 6.67 -1.43 -1.34
N VAL A 46 7.93 -1.45 -0.92
CA VAL A 46 8.57 -0.31 -0.27
C VAL A 46 9.71 0.19 -1.15
N LEU A 47 9.76 1.53 -1.29
CA LEU A 47 10.79 2.23 -2.05
C LEU A 47 11.52 3.18 -1.11
N TRP A 48 12.84 3.29 -1.27
CA TRP A 48 13.66 4.24 -0.52
C TRP A 48 14.92 4.60 -1.28
N GLU A 49 15.44 5.81 -1.03
CA GLU A 49 16.77 6.20 -1.47
C GLU A 49 17.85 5.65 -0.53
N ASP A 50 19.09 5.71 -0.99
CA ASP A 50 20.22 5.31 -0.15
C ASP A 50 20.22 6.04 1.20
N GLY A 51 20.44 5.29 2.28
CA GLY A 51 20.32 5.78 3.65
C GLY A 51 18.88 5.85 4.21
N GLY A 52 17.83 5.62 3.39
CA GLY A 52 16.44 5.48 3.85
C GLY A 52 15.75 6.75 4.33
N ALA A 53 16.37 7.94 4.18
CA ALA A 53 15.79 9.21 4.63
C ALA A 53 14.51 9.58 3.88
N ARG A 54 14.44 9.26 2.61
CA ARG A 54 13.26 9.40 1.75
C ARG A 54 12.74 8.01 1.42
N ASN A 55 11.53 7.71 1.84
CA ASN A 55 10.95 6.39 1.71
C ASN A 55 9.42 6.44 1.65
N ILE A 56 8.83 5.43 1.01
CA ILE A 56 7.39 5.23 0.90
C ILE A 56 7.07 3.75 0.77
N ALA A 57 6.04 3.29 1.45
CA ALA A 57 5.47 1.96 1.25
C ALA A 57 4.10 2.03 0.56
N TYR A 58 3.79 1.02 -0.24
CA TYR A 58 2.51 0.83 -0.90
C TYR A 58 2.01 -0.58 -0.61
N THR A 59 0.88 -0.69 0.07
CA THR A 59 0.33 -2.00 0.43
C THR A 59 -0.34 -2.72 -0.74
N GLY A 60 -0.77 -1.98 -1.76
CA GLY A 60 -1.78 -2.54 -2.67
C GLY A 60 -3.10 -2.75 -1.94
N ASP A 61 -4.00 -3.51 -2.54
CA ASP A 61 -5.24 -3.95 -1.91
C ASP A 61 -4.91 -5.00 -0.85
N THR A 62 -5.47 -4.86 0.35
CA THR A 62 -5.21 -5.77 1.46
C THR A 62 -6.32 -5.76 2.51
N GLY A 63 -6.60 -6.92 3.08
CA GLY A 63 -7.31 -7.04 4.35
C GLY A 63 -6.37 -6.94 5.55
N PRO A 64 -6.87 -7.10 6.78
CA PRO A 64 -6.08 -7.10 8.00
C PRO A 64 -4.92 -8.09 7.94
N SER A 65 -3.71 -7.67 8.38
CA SER A 65 -2.50 -8.49 8.29
C SER A 65 -1.38 -8.03 9.21
N ASP A 66 -1.06 -8.82 10.22
CA ASP A 66 0.08 -8.54 11.09
C ASP A 66 1.44 -8.64 10.37
N ALA A 67 1.50 -9.39 9.25
CA ALA A 67 2.74 -9.58 8.51
C ALA A 67 3.21 -8.28 7.86
N ILE A 68 2.30 -7.42 7.38
CA ILE A 68 2.62 -6.12 6.80
C ILE A 68 3.34 -5.25 7.83
N TRP A 69 2.75 -5.09 9.00
CA TRP A 69 3.24 -4.16 10.02
C TRP A 69 4.57 -4.62 10.61
N ARG A 70 4.70 -5.93 10.89
CA ARG A 70 5.99 -6.52 11.31
C ARG A 70 7.08 -6.30 10.28
N TYR A 71 6.76 -6.43 8.99
CA TYR A 71 7.74 -6.18 7.93
C TYR A 71 8.14 -4.70 7.90
N LEU A 72 7.18 -3.78 7.90
CA LEU A 72 7.45 -2.35 7.86
C LEU A 72 8.21 -1.85 9.11
N ASP A 73 7.93 -2.42 10.28
CA ASP A 73 8.69 -2.13 11.51
C ASP A 73 10.10 -2.73 11.52
N SER A 74 10.37 -3.76 10.70
CA SER A 74 11.71 -4.35 10.55
C SER A 74 12.64 -3.60 9.61
N LEU A 75 12.15 -2.58 8.91
CA LEU A 75 12.96 -1.77 8.00
C LEU A 75 14.07 -1.04 8.76
N PRO A 76 15.26 -0.84 8.16
CA PRO A 76 16.39 -0.18 8.82
C PRO A 76 16.23 1.35 8.94
N PHE A 77 15.05 1.87 8.67
CA PHE A 77 14.68 3.29 8.73
C PHE A 77 13.24 3.44 9.19
N THR A 78 12.88 4.63 9.67
CA THR A 78 11.49 4.95 10.02
C THR A 78 10.69 5.24 8.75
N LEU A 79 9.55 4.56 8.57
CA LEU A 79 8.66 4.79 7.46
C LEU A 79 8.07 6.21 7.50
N SER A 80 8.23 6.96 6.41
CA SER A 80 7.76 8.34 6.31
C SER A 80 6.40 8.49 5.64
N ARG A 81 6.08 7.63 4.67
CA ARG A 81 4.79 7.62 3.96
C ARG A 81 4.28 6.21 3.72
N LEU A 82 2.98 6.05 3.82
CA LEU A 82 2.28 4.79 3.55
C LEU A 82 1.10 5.05 2.63
N ILE A 83 1.13 4.47 1.43
CA ILE A 83 -0.04 4.40 0.55
C ILE A 83 -0.80 3.12 0.90
N THR A 84 -2.07 3.26 1.23
CA THR A 84 -2.94 2.12 1.61
C THR A 84 -4.38 2.38 1.22
N GLU A 85 -5.22 1.36 1.30
CA GLU A 85 -6.61 1.41 0.90
C GLU A 85 -7.59 1.69 2.06
N ALA A 86 -8.81 2.16 1.71
CA ALA A 86 -10.02 2.07 2.51
C ALA A 86 -11.20 1.86 1.56
N SER A 87 -11.49 0.61 1.20
CA SER A 87 -12.37 0.29 0.07
C SER A 87 -13.84 0.35 0.39
N PHE A 88 -14.25 0.00 1.61
CA PHE A 88 -15.64 -0.12 2.03
C PHE A 88 -15.92 0.69 3.30
N PRO A 89 -17.18 1.16 3.52
CA PRO A 89 -17.54 1.78 4.79
C PRO A 89 -17.55 0.76 5.93
N SER A 90 -17.38 1.22 7.17
CA SER A 90 -17.27 0.35 8.35
C SER A 90 -18.52 -0.49 8.59
N SER A 91 -19.70 -0.03 8.13
CA SER A 91 -20.93 -0.83 8.15
C SER A 91 -20.89 -2.08 7.27
N MET A 92 -19.94 -2.16 6.33
CA MET A 92 -19.74 -3.30 5.43
C MET A 92 -18.49 -4.13 5.81
N GLN A 93 -18.08 -4.12 7.07
CA GLN A 93 -16.87 -4.78 7.54
C GLN A 93 -16.81 -6.28 7.15
N ALA A 94 -17.91 -7.01 7.31
CA ALA A 94 -17.95 -8.44 6.95
C ALA A 94 -17.64 -8.68 5.46
N LEU A 95 -18.11 -7.79 4.56
CA LEU A 95 -17.80 -7.86 3.15
C LEU A 95 -16.33 -7.48 2.88
N ALA A 96 -15.83 -6.45 3.54
CA ALA A 96 -14.44 -6.03 3.43
C ALA A 96 -13.48 -7.16 3.82
N GLU A 97 -13.70 -7.80 4.97
CA GLU A 97 -12.91 -8.94 5.44
C GLU A 97 -13.00 -10.14 4.47
N ALA A 98 -14.20 -10.50 4.01
CA ALA A 98 -14.39 -11.61 3.08
C ALA A 98 -13.71 -11.36 1.72
N SER A 99 -13.67 -10.12 1.25
CA SER A 99 -13.02 -9.71 0.00
C SER A 99 -11.56 -9.29 0.18
N LYS A 100 -11.04 -9.34 1.43
CA LYS A 100 -9.68 -8.95 1.81
C LYS A 100 -9.38 -7.49 1.47
N HIS A 101 -10.22 -6.61 1.97
CA HIS A 101 -10.11 -5.16 1.90
C HIS A 101 -10.24 -4.54 3.29
N LEU A 102 -9.98 -3.24 3.39
CA LEU A 102 -10.10 -2.48 4.62
C LEU A 102 -11.34 -1.56 4.60
N THR A 103 -11.84 -1.30 5.80
CA THR A 103 -12.74 -0.19 6.10
C THR A 103 -11.98 0.86 6.89
N PRO A 104 -12.48 2.10 7.07
CA PRO A 104 -11.84 3.09 7.93
C PRO A 104 -11.52 2.57 9.34
N LYS A 105 -12.47 1.85 9.96
CA LYS A 105 -12.28 1.26 11.30
C LYS A 105 -11.22 0.16 11.31
N LEU A 106 -11.21 -0.73 10.31
CA LEU A 106 -10.16 -1.74 10.17
C LEU A 106 -8.80 -1.08 9.91
N LEU A 107 -8.74 -0.08 9.04
CA LEU A 107 -7.51 0.66 8.76
C LEU A 107 -6.95 1.30 10.04
N HIS A 108 -7.79 1.93 10.86
CA HIS A 108 -7.37 2.47 12.16
C HIS A 108 -6.70 1.39 13.01
N ALA A 109 -7.39 0.26 13.23
CA ALA A 109 -6.88 -0.85 14.04
C ALA A 109 -5.57 -1.44 13.46
N GLU A 110 -5.45 -1.50 12.14
CA GLU A 110 -4.25 -1.97 11.47
C GLU A 110 -3.08 -0.98 11.66
N LEU A 111 -3.32 0.32 11.50
CA LEU A 111 -2.31 1.36 11.69
C LEU A 111 -1.81 1.48 13.14
N ASP A 112 -2.60 1.04 14.13
CA ASP A 112 -2.17 1.01 15.53
C ASP A 112 -1.12 -0.08 15.82
N LYS A 113 -0.97 -1.05 14.93
CA LYS A 113 0.07 -2.08 15.01
C LYS A 113 1.45 -1.58 14.55
N LEU A 114 1.49 -0.49 13.76
CA LEU A 114 2.72 0.09 13.22
C LEU A 114 3.35 1.04 14.24
N ALA A 115 4.61 0.81 14.61
CA ALA A 115 5.33 1.67 15.54
C ALA A 115 5.59 3.07 14.98
N ALA A 116 5.88 3.16 13.67
CA ALA A 116 6.04 4.42 12.96
C ALA A 116 4.70 5.16 12.82
N ARG A 117 4.78 6.47 12.65
CA ARG A 117 3.62 7.36 12.39
C ARG A 117 3.79 8.05 11.03
N PRO A 118 3.77 7.31 9.89
CA PRO A 118 3.92 7.88 8.58
C PRO A 118 2.74 8.77 8.20
N GLU A 119 2.92 9.65 7.21
CA GLU A 119 1.80 10.24 6.48
C GLU A 119 1.05 9.14 5.73
N ILE A 120 -0.27 9.03 5.95
CA ILE A 120 -1.11 8.02 5.33
C ILE A 120 -1.75 8.57 4.06
N LEU A 121 -1.48 7.94 2.93
CA LEU A 121 -2.01 8.29 1.61
C LEU A 121 -3.06 7.25 1.23
N ILE A 122 -4.34 7.65 1.19
CA ILE A 122 -5.45 6.71 1.03
C ILE A 122 -5.98 6.72 -0.38
N TYR A 123 -6.14 5.54 -0.96
CA TYR A 123 -6.71 5.32 -2.28
C TYR A 123 -7.78 4.22 -2.27
N HIS A 124 -8.27 3.81 -3.44
CA HIS A 124 -9.17 2.66 -3.68
C HIS A 124 -10.51 2.71 -2.93
N MET A 125 -11.03 3.90 -2.63
CA MET A 125 -12.40 4.01 -2.12
C MET A 125 -13.40 3.61 -3.21
N LYS A 126 -14.29 2.67 -2.93
CA LYS A 126 -15.35 2.27 -3.89
C LYS A 126 -16.28 3.47 -4.13
N ALA A 127 -16.42 3.87 -5.40
CA ALA A 127 -17.10 5.10 -5.80
C ALA A 127 -18.50 5.30 -5.17
N PRO A 128 -19.38 4.29 -5.07
CA PRO A 128 -20.69 4.45 -4.45
C PRO A 128 -20.65 4.83 -2.97
N PHE A 129 -19.55 4.53 -2.28
CA PHE A 129 -19.39 4.72 -0.84
C PHE A 129 -18.37 5.79 -0.48
N ALA A 130 -17.77 6.45 -1.45
CA ALA A 130 -16.64 7.35 -1.23
C ALA A 130 -16.96 8.51 -0.27
N ALA A 131 -18.17 9.04 -0.30
CA ALA A 131 -18.60 10.11 0.62
C ALA A 131 -18.66 9.61 2.08
N GLN A 132 -19.25 8.44 2.31
CA GLN A 132 -19.35 7.83 3.62
C GLN A 132 -17.96 7.45 4.16
N ILE A 133 -17.11 6.82 3.32
CA ILE A 133 -15.75 6.44 3.71
C ILE A 133 -14.94 7.68 4.13
N ARG A 134 -15.05 8.79 3.41
CA ARG A 134 -14.37 10.05 3.77
C ARG A 134 -14.79 10.55 5.14
N GLN A 135 -16.10 10.58 5.41
CA GLN A 135 -16.63 11.01 6.70
C GLN A 135 -16.15 10.11 7.85
N GLU A 136 -16.11 8.80 7.64
CA GLU A 136 -15.61 7.85 8.63
C GLU A 136 -14.11 8.03 8.87
N LEU A 137 -13.31 8.26 7.81
CA LEU A 137 -11.86 8.51 7.92
C LEU A 137 -11.55 9.76 8.73
N GLU A 138 -12.36 10.82 8.64
CA GLU A 138 -12.20 12.03 9.48
C GLU A 138 -12.28 11.72 10.97
N THR A 139 -13.11 10.75 11.34
CA THR A 139 -13.27 10.31 12.73
C THR A 139 -12.20 9.29 13.12
N GLU A 140 -12.04 8.24 12.31
CA GLU A 140 -11.17 7.10 12.64
C GLU A 140 -9.67 7.48 12.60
N LEU A 141 -9.27 8.40 11.73
CA LEU A 141 -7.90 8.85 11.62
C LEU A 141 -7.66 10.21 12.29
N ALA A 142 -8.55 10.65 13.18
CA ALA A 142 -8.35 11.88 13.94
C ALA A 142 -7.00 11.88 14.68
N GLY A 143 -6.20 12.93 14.48
CA GLY A 143 -4.85 13.05 15.07
C GLY A 143 -3.74 12.31 14.30
N ARG A 144 -4.02 11.65 13.19
CA ARG A 144 -3.02 11.13 12.24
C ARG A 144 -2.89 12.04 11.03
N ALA A 145 -1.69 12.17 10.50
CA ALA A 145 -1.47 12.85 9.22
C ALA A 145 -1.97 11.93 8.10
N TYR A 146 -3.01 12.33 7.39
CA TYR A 146 -3.48 11.57 6.22
C TYR A 146 -3.97 12.47 5.09
N ARG A 147 -3.98 11.94 3.88
CA ARG A 147 -4.48 12.57 2.67
C ARG A 147 -5.18 11.55 1.77
N LEU A 148 -6.28 11.95 1.16
CA LEU A 148 -6.96 11.15 0.15
C LEU A 148 -6.32 11.40 -1.21
N LEU A 149 -5.82 10.36 -1.86
CA LEU A 149 -5.25 10.46 -3.20
C LEU A 149 -6.35 10.63 -4.26
N ARG A 150 -6.02 11.42 -5.27
CA ARG A 150 -6.83 11.65 -6.46
C ARG A 150 -6.07 11.20 -7.69
N GLU A 151 -6.79 10.97 -8.76
CA GLU A 151 -6.16 10.74 -10.06
C GLU A 151 -5.23 11.91 -10.43
N ASN A 152 -4.05 11.59 -10.96
CA ASN A 152 -2.96 12.49 -11.30
C ASN A 152 -2.26 13.19 -10.11
N ASP A 153 -2.52 12.79 -8.86
CA ASP A 153 -1.69 13.25 -7.76
C ASP A 153 -0.24 12.76 -7.94
N VAL A 154 0.71 13.68 -7.76
CA VAL A 154 2.15 13.38 -7.76
C VAL A 154 2.62 13.31 -6.32
N ILE A 155 3.34 12.23 -6.00
CA ILE A 155 3.93 12.02 -4.68
C ILE A 155 5.45 12.05 -4.85
N THR A 156 6.10 13.02 -4.21
CA THR A 156 7.56 13.11 -4.17
C THR A 156 8.05 12.48 -2.87
N ILE A 157 8.95 11.53 -2.97
CA ILE A 157 9.64 10.91 -1.83
C ILE A 157 10.94 11.60 -1.50
#